data_dba05c1c4c2cfac4cf056acbcd05a77a
#
_entry.id   dba05c1c4c2cfac4cf056acbcd05a77a
#
_cell.length_a   1.000
_cell.length_b   1.000
_cell.length_c   1.000
_cell.angle_alpha   90.00
_cell.angle_beta   90.00
_cell.angle_gamma   90.00
#
_symmetry.space_group_name_H-M   'P 1'
#
loop_
_entity.id
_entity.type
_entity.pdbx_description
1 polymer ?
#
loop_
_entity_poly.entity_id
_entity_poly.type
_entity_poly.pdbx_seq_one_letter_code
_entity_poly.pdbx_strand_id
1 'polypeptide(L)'
;VLARTRKHEENEEENDMTDKERFKAIFETQVMRAGAEKLLEWLESTDFFEAPASTRFHGAYPGGLVAHSLNVYDQLLFDHSALKYGGQTLAVCALLHDVCKANYYHRDSDGWTVRDTLPMGHGEKSVYLIQKHMSLTDEEALAIRWHMGAYDEAYRGGSRALGEAQERCALVMALHQADMRATQQEKLREGL
;
A
#
# COMPACT_ATOMS: atom_id res chain seq x y z
N VAL A 1 -38.11 -2.91 13.75
CA VAL A 1 -37.40 -4.00 14.41
C VAL A 1 -36.54 -4.73 13.41
N LEU A 2 -37.08 -5.12 12.22
CA LEU A 2 -36.32 -5.83 11.14
C LEU A 2 -35.17 -5.02 10.50
N ALA A 3 -35.29 -3.69 10.45
CA ALA A 3 -34.22 -2.84 9.89
C ALA A 3 -33.02 -2.62 10.86
N ARG A 4 -33.26 -2.80 12.17
CA ARG A 4 -32.18 -2.72 13.18
C ARG A 4 -31.39 -4.01 13.29
N THR A 5 -32.02 -5.18 13.08
CA THR A 5 -31.34 -6.47 13.06
C THR A 5 -30.43 -6.61 11.83
N ARG A 6 -30.88 -6.23 10.62
CA ARG A 6 -30.04 -6.27 9.41
C ARG A 6 -28.78 -5.39 9.52
N LYS A 7 -28.91 -4.18 10.09
CA LYS A 7 -27.76 -3.30 10.30
C LYS A 7 -26.75 -3.81 11.35
N HIS A 8 -27.21 -4.63 12.30
CA HIS A 8 -26.35 -5.31 13.27
C HIS A 8 -25.64 -6.51 12.65
N GLU A 9 -26.32 -7.29 11.82
CA GLU A 9 -25.76 -8.45 11.10
C GLU A 9 -24.74 -8.01 10.05
N GLU A 10 -25.01 -6.93 9.28
CA GLU A 10 -24.04 -6.33 8.33
C GLU A 10 -22.78 -5.76 9.03
N ASN A 11 -22.89 -5.23 10.26
CA ASN A 11 -21.74 -4.77 11.05
C ASN A 11 -20.97 -5.93 11.73
N GLU A 12 -21.61 -7.07 11.99
CA GLU A 12 -20.93 -8.24 12.58
C GLU A 12 -20.15 -9.03 11.52
N GLU A 13 -20.64 -9.13 10.28
CA GLU A 13 -19.93 -9.76 9.16
C GLU A 13 -18.71 -8.94 8.70
N GLU A 14 -18.77 -7.60 8.76
CA GLU A 14 -17.64 -6.71 8.43
C GLU A 14 -16.52 -6.78 9.48
N ASN A 15 -16.81 -7.22 10.70
CA ASN A 15 -15.87 -7.30 11.83
C ASN A 15 -15.12 -8.64 11.94
N ASP A 16 -15.38 -9.61 11.05
CA ASP A 16 -14.76 -10.96 11.08
C ASP A 16 -13.84 -11.22 9.86
N MET A 17 -13.75 -10.27 8.92
CA MET A 17 -12.93 -10.38 7.70
C MET A 17 -11.46 -10.13 8.03
N THR A 18 -10.58 -11.06 7.67
CA THR A 18 -9.13 -10.88 7.80
C THR A 18 -8.61 -9.76 6.87
N ASP A 19 -7.46 -9.16 7.21
CA ASP A 19 -6.83 -8.13 6.37
C ASP A 19 -6.55 -8.64 4.94
N LYS A 20 -6.16 -9.91 4.78
CA LYS A 20 -6.00 -10.54 3.47
C LYS A 20 -7.31 -10.58 2.68
N GLU A 21 -8.39 -11.00 3.31
CA GLU A 21 -9.71 -11.08 2.67
C GLU A 21 -10.21 -9.68 2.31
N ARG A 22 -10.05 -8.70 3.20
CA ARG A 22 -10.42 -7.31 2.94
C ARG A 22 -9.62 -6.71 1.79
N PHE A 23 -8.31 -6.94 1.76
CA PHE A 23 -7.45 -6.51 0.64
C PHE A 23 -7.94 -7.09 -0.67
N LYS A 24 -8.20 -8.41 -0.72
CA LYS A 24 -8.68 -9.10 -1.92
C LYS A 24 -10.03 -8.56 -2.36
N ALA A 25 -10.98 -8.40 -1.45
CA ALA A 25 -12.31 -7.87 -1.77
C ALA A 25 -12.24 -6.46 -2.37
N ILE A 26 -11.42 -5.56 -1.80
CA ILE A 26 -11.20 -4.22 -2.35
C ILE A 26 -10.51 -4.31 -3.72
N PHE A 27 -9.45 -5.10 -3.84
CA PHE A 27 -8.69 -5.23 -5.07
C PHE A 27 -9.55 -5.76 -6.22
N GLU A 28 -10.26 -6.86 -6.01
CA GLU A 28 -11.12 -7.50 -7.01
C GLU A 28 -12.32 -6.63 -7.44
N THR A 29 -12.86 -5.82 -6.52
CA THR A 29 -14.00 -4.94 -6.83
C THR A 29 -13.58 -3.61 -7.45
N GLN A 30 -12.41 -3.08 -7.11
CA GLN A 30 -11.97 -1.76 -7.55
C GLN A 30 -11.00 -1.82 -8.75
N VAL A 31 -10.15 -2.85 -8.85
CA VAL A 31 -9.08 -2.91 -9.87
C VAL A 31 -9.53 -3.76 -11.06
N MET A 32 -10.34 -3.16 -11.93
CA MET A 32 -10.95 -3.83 -13.08
C MET A 32 -10.20 -3.52 -14.38
N ARG A 33 -8.94 -3.96 -14.48
CA ARG A 33 -8.11 -3.78 -15.68
C ARG A 33 -7.33 -5.04 -16.05
N ALA A 34 -6.86 -5.10 -17.31
CA ALA A 34 -6.05 -6.22 -17.77
C ALA A 34 -4.81 -6.41 -16.91
N GLY A 35 -4.56 -7.65 -16.47
CA GLY A 35 -3.44 -8.01 -15.64
C GLY A 35 -3.67 -7.93 -14.14
N ALA A 36 -4.80 -7.38 -13.66
CA ALA A 36 -5.11 -7.30 -12.23
C ALA A 36 -5.14 -8.69 -11.57
N GLU A 37 -5.82 -9.66 -12.18
CA GLU A 37 -5.88 -11.04 -11.70
C GLU A 37 -4.47 -11.67 -11.59
N LYS A 38 -3.65 -11.51 -12.63
CA LYS A 38 -2.25 -12.00 -12.62
C LYS A 38 -1.40 -11.35 -11.53
N LEU A 39 -1.62 -10.07 -11.26
CA LEU A 39 -0.94 -9.38 -10.18
C LEU A 39 -1.36 -9.94 -8.82
N LEU A 40 -2.65 -10.17 -8.61
CA LEU A 40 -3.16 -10.75 -7.37
C LEU A 40 -2.65 -12.19 -7.16
N GLU A 41 -2.68 -13.03 -8.19
CA GLU A 41 -2.08 -14.38 -8.16
C GLU A 41 -0.59 -14.34 -7.80
N TRP A 42 0.14 -13.37 -8.38
CA TRP A 42 1.55 -13.19 -8.04
C TRP A 42 1.73 -12.76 -6.59
N LEU A 43 0.96 -11.81 -6.07
CA LEU A 43 0.99 -11.40 -4.65
C LEU A 43 0.73 -12.60 -3.72
N GLU A 44 -0.24 -13.47 -4.07
CA GLU A 44 -0.56 -14.68 -3.31
C GLU A 44 0.57 -15.74 -3.36
N SER A 45 1.40 -15.71 -4.38
CA SER A 45 2.58 -16.60 -4.51
C SER A 45 3.80 -16.10 -3.74
N THR A 46 3.75 -14.87 -3.20
CA THR A 46 4.79 -14.25 -2.38
C THR A 46 4.42 -14.28 -0.90
N ASP A 47 5.27 -13.71 -0.06
CA ASP A 47 4.99 -13.51 1.37
C ASP A 47 4.25 -12.19 1.66
N PHE A 48 3.72 -11.49 0.65
CA PHE A 48 3.11 -10.16 0.80
C PHE A 48 2.06 -10.08 1.91
N PHE A 49 1.24 -11.13 2.05
CA PHE A 49 0.17 -11.18 3.06
C PHE A 49 0.66 -11.59 4.46
N GLU A 50 1.87 -12.11 4.58
CA GLU A 50 2.51 -12.50 5.84
C GLU A 50 3.69 -11.59 6.21
N ALA A 51 4.20 -10.79 5.27
CA ALA A 51 5.34 -9.91 5.49
C ALA A 51 5.03 -8.80 6.50
N PRO A 52 6.02 -8.34 7.29
CA PRO A 52 5.89 -7.16 8.12
C PRO A 52 5.97 -5.88 7.27
N ALA A 53 5.38 -4.77 7.75
CA ALA A 53 5.57 -3.46 7.11
C ALA A 53 6.98 -2.90 7.33
N SER A 54 7.63 -3.26 8.45
CA SER A 54 9.00 -2.88 8.78
C SER A 54 9.67 -3.94 9.67
N THR A 55 10.99 -3.81 9.90
CA THR A 55 11.72 -4.75 10.77
C THR A 55 11.54 -4.47 12.26
N ARG A 56 11.27 -3.22 12.65
CA ARG A 56 11.25 -2.80 14.09
C ARG A 56 10.44 -1.53 14.35
N PHE A 57 9.83 -0.95 13.32
CA PHE A 57 8.96 0.22 13.47
C PHE A 57 7.50 -0.23 13.42
N HIS A 58 6.60 0.56 12.85
CA HIS A 58 5.21 0.20 12.67
C HIS A 58 5.05 -1.12 11.88
N GLY A 59 4.04 -1.90 12.24
CA GLY A 59 3.70 -3.14 11.52
C GLY A 59 4.81 -4.21 11.51
N ALA A 60 5.66 -4.26 12.55
CA ALA A 60 6.76 -5.23 12.66
C ALA A 60 6.27 -6.63 13.12
N TYR A 61 5.13 -7.08 12.59
CA TYR A 61 4.50 -8.37 12.89
C TYR A 61 4.03 -9.07 11.60
N PRO A 62 3.76 -10.38 11.62
CA PRO A 62 3.23 -11.09 10.46
C PRO A 62 1.91 -10.49 9.98
N GLY A 63 1.81 -10.17 8.68
CA GLY A 63 0.65 -9.50 8.10
C GLY A 63 0.67 -7.97 8.25
N GLY A 64 1.71 -7.40 8.86
CA GLY A 64 1.83 -5.94 9.04
C GLY A 64 1.82 -5.17 7.71
N LEU A 65 2.37 -5.76 6.63
CA LEU A 65 2.41 -5.12 5.31
C LEU A 65 1.00 -4.96 4.70
N VAL A 66 0.19 -5.99 4.73
CA VAL A 66 -1.19 -5.92 4.23
C VAL A 66 -2.06 -5.00 5.09
N ALA A 67 -1.91 -5.07 6.42
CA ALA A 67 -2.59 -4.16 7.35
C ALA A 67 -2.24 -2.68 7.06
N HIS A 68 -0.95 -2.38 6.87
CA HIS A 68 -0.48 -1.05 6.49
C HIS A 68 -1.07 -0.58 5.15
N SER A 69 -1.05 -1.44 4.12
CA SER A 69 -1.63 -1.11 2.80
C SER A 69 -3.12 -0.75 2.90
N LEU A 70 -3.88 -1.45 3.74
CA LEU A 70 -5.28 -1.14 4.02
C LEU A 70 -5.46 0.17 4.78
N ASN A 71 -4.62 0.44 5.79
CA ASN A 71 -4.64 1.70 6.53
C ASN A 71 -4.33 2.89 5.59
N VAL A 72 -3.37 2.74 4.67
CA VAL A 72 -3.07 3.77 3.65
C VAL A 72 -4.27 3.98 2.73
N TYR A 73 -4.96 2.90 2.32
CA TYR A 73 -6.17 2.99 1.52
C TYR A 73 -7.27 3.78 2.25
N ASP A 74 -7.54 3.46 3.50
CA ASP A 74 -8.52 4.17 4.32
C ASP A 74 -8.15 5.67 4.45
N GLN A 75 -6.87 5.99 4.71
CA GLN A 75 -6.42 7.39 4.78
C GLN A 75 -6.58 8.14 3.45
N LEU A 76 -6.30 7.48 2.34
CA LEU A 76 -6.38 8.10 1.01
C LEU A 76 -7.82 8.40 0.60
N LEU A 77 -8.79 7.58 1.01
CA LEU A 77 -10.22 7.82 0.76
C LEU A 77 -10.76 9.09 1.46
N PHE A 78 -10.12 9.56 2.54
CA PHE A 78 -10.47 10.81 3.22
C PHE A 78 -9.77 12.04 2.62
N ASP A 79 -8.85 11.87 1.67
CA ASP A 79 -8.14 12.98 1.06
C ASP A 79 -8.93 13.57 -0.11
N HIS A 80 -9.52 14.75 0.08
CA HIS A 80 -10.32 15.42 -0.94
C HIS A 80 -9.57 15.69 -2.25
N SER A 81 -8.25 15.88 -2.19
CA SER A 81 -7.43 16.11 -3.39
C SER A 81 -7.25 14.84 -4.22
N ALA A 82 -7.39 13.67 -3.60
CA ALA A 82 -7.28 12.37 -4.24
C ALA A 82 -8.58 11.90 -4.89
N LEU A 83 -9.74 12.30 -4.37
CA LEU A 83 -11.05 11.78 -4.82
C LEU A 83 -11.33 11.95 -6.32
N LYS A 84 -10.71 12.93 -6.97
CA LYS A 84 -10.85 13.15 -8.42
C LYS A 84 -10.27 12.02 -9.29
N TYR A 85 -9.41 11.17 -8.74
CA TYR A 85 -8.73 10.11 -9.51
C TYR A 85 -9.55 8.82 -9.63
N GLY A 86 -10.66 8.70 -8.89
CA GLY A 86 -11.54 7.53 -8.93
C GLY A 86 -11.04 6.33 -8.11
N GLY A 87 -11.99 5.43 -7.76
CA GLY A 87 -11.74 4.34 -6.82
C GLY A 87 -10.64 3.36 -7.27
N GLN A 88 -10.58 3.03 -8.57
CA GLN A 88 -9.56 2.12 -9.10
C GLN A 88 -8.15 2.66 -8.87
N THR A 89 -7.89 3.92 -9.22
CA THR A 89 -6.58 4.54 -9.06
C THR A 89 -6.19 4.66 -7.59
N LEU A 90 -7.15 5.00 -6.70
CA LEU A 90 -6.90 5.06 -5.26
C LEU A 90 -6.55 3.67 -4.69
N ALA A 91 -7.28 2.63 -5.10
CA ALA A 91 -7.00 1.26 -4.68
C ALA A 91 -5.62 0.78 -5.18
N VAL A 92 -5.30 1.01 -6.46
CA VAL A 92 -3.98 0.66 -7.03
C VAL A 92 -2.86 1.36 -6.26
N CYS A 93 -2.96 2.66 -6.05
CA CYS A 93 -1.90 3.41 -5.38
C CYS A 93 -1.73 2.98 -3.92
N ALA A 94 -2.80 2.91 -3.15
CA ALA A 94 -2.71 2.63 -1.73
C ALA A 94 -2.37 1.17 -1.42
N LEU A 95 -3.02 0.22 -2.10
CA LEU A 95 -2.81 -1.21 -1.83
C LEU A 95 -1.44 -1.71 -2.32
N LEU A 96 -0.86 -1.06 -3.33
CA LEU A 96 0.33 -1.56 -4.03
C LEU A 96 1.58 -0.69 -3.85
N HIS A 97 1.52 0.46 -3.13
CA HIS A 97 2.68 1.37 -3.03
C HIS A 97 3.93 0.67 -2.49
N ASP A 98 3.77 -0.26 -1.58
CA ASP A 98 4.83 -0.98 -0.87
C ASP A 98 5.03 -2.44 -1.33
N VAL A 99 4.57 -2.80 -2.52
CA VAL A 99 4.78 -4.14 -3.12
C VAL A 99 6.26 -4.52 -3.21
N CYS A 100 7.16 -3.54 -3.20
CA CYS A 100 8.61 -3.76 -3.12
C CYS A 100 9.05 -4.59 -1.90
N LYS A 101 8.21 -4.64 -0.86
CA LYS A 101 8.46 -5.41 0.36
C LYS A 101 8.07 -6.89 0.27
N ALA A 102 7.41 -7.32 -0.80
CA ALA A 102 7.15 -8.74 -1.05
C ALA A 102 8.48 -9.51 -1.23
N ASN A 103 8.66 -10.58 -0.47
CA ASN A 103 9.89 -11.39 -0.40
C ASN A 103 11.15 -10.57 -0.02
N TYR A 104 10.96 -9.47 0.71
CA TYR A 104 12.03 -8.56 1.09
C TYR A 104 12.58 -8.85 2.49
N TYR A 105 11.73 -9.36 3.38
CA TYR A 105 12.10 -9.66 4.75
C TYR A 105 12.29 -11.18 4.95
N HIS A 106 13.21 -11.52 5.84
CA HIS A 106 13.41 -12.87 6.31
C HIS A 106 13.25 -12.89 7.83
N ARG A 107 12.54 -13.89 8.36
CA ARG A 107 12.38 -14.08 9.80
C ARG A 107 13.35 -15.14 10.28
N ASP A 108 14.14 -14.81 11.29
CA ASP A 108 15.02 -15.72 12.01
C ASP A 108 14.72 -15.71 13.52
N SER A 109 15.58 -16.32 14.35
CA SER A 109 15.43 -16.37 15.81
C SER A 109 15.45 -14.97 16.45
N ASP A 110 16.12 -14.00 15.84
CA ASP A 110 16.37 -12.68 16.39
C ASP A 110 15.37 -11.62 15.88
N GLY A 111 14.45 -12.03 14.97
CA GLY A 111 13.39 -11.19 14.42
C GLY A 111 13.42 -11.09 12.89
N TRP A 112 13.02 -9.94 12.37
CA TRP A 112 12.99 -9.69 10.94
C TRP A 112 14.28 -9.03 10.46
N THR A 113 14.86 -9.58 9.39
CA THR A 113 16.05 -9.05 8.71
C THR A 113 15.73 -8.75 7.24
N VAL A 114 16.48 -7.79 6.65
CA VAL A 114 16.33 -7.42 5.24
C VAL A 114 17.12 -8.38 4.37
N ARG A 115 16.47 -8.93 3.34
CA ARG A 115 17.10 -9.76 2.31
C ARG A 115 16.69 -9.26 0.92
N ASP A 116 17.25 -8.13 0.52
CA ASP A 116 16.94 -7.55 -0.80
C ASP A 116 17.71 -8.27 -1.91
N THR A 117 16.97 -8.95 -2.78
CA THR A 117 17.53 -9.64 -3.97
C THR A 117 17.46 -8.77 -5.23
N LEU A 118 16.78 -7.62 -5.18
CA LEU A 118 16.64 -6.69 -6.28
C LEU A 118 16.82 -5.26 -5.73
N PRO A 119 18.05 -4.80 -5.51
CA PRO A 119 18.31 -3.50 -4.91
C PRO A 119 17.93 -2.35 -5.86
N MET A 120 16.78 -1.77 -5.61
CA MET A 120 16.22 -0.58 -6.26
C MET A 120 15.62 0.31 -5.18
N GLY A 121 15.41 1.58 -5.44
CA GLY A 121 14.63 2.45 -4.55
C GLY A 121 13.21 1.90 -4.34
N HIS A 122 12.61 2.16 -3.16
CA HIS A 122 11.31 1.58 -2.81
C HIS A 122 10.25 1.81 -3.87
N GLY A 123 10.04 3.06 -4.28
CA GLY A 123 9.02 3.40 -5.25
C GLY A 123 9.31 2.82 -6.63
N GLU A 124 10.58 2.88 -7.09
CA GLU A 124 10.97 2.28 -8.38
C GLU A 124 10.71 0.78 -8.41
N LYS A 125 11.07 0.08 -7.34
CA LYS A 125 10.89 -1.37 -7.21
C LYS A 125 9.40 -1.73 -7.23
N SER A 126 8.55 -0.98 -6.51
CA SER A 126 7.10 -1.20 -6.53
C SER A 126 6.53 -1.02 -7.93
N VAL A 127 6.82 0.09 -8.61
CA VAL A 127 6.38 0.32 -9.99
C VAL A 127 6.87 -0.79 -10.93
N TYR A 128 8.14 -1.18 -10.84
CA TYR A 128 8.72 -2.24 -11.66
C TYR A 128 8.02 -3.58 -11.46
N LEU A 129 7.76 -3.98 -10.21
CA LEU A 129 7.12 -5.25 -9.89
C LEU A 129 5.66 -5.30 -10.35
N ILE A 130 4.89 -4.22 -10.14
CA ILE A 130 3.50 -4.12 -10.59
C ILE A 130 3.43 -4.22 -12.12
N GLN A 131 4.28 -3.48 -12.84
CA GLN A 131 4.25 -3.42 -14.30
C GLN A 131 4.66 -4.73 -15.00
N LYS A 132 5.23 -5.68 -14.29
CA LYS A 132 5.42 -7.05 -14.81
C LYS A 132 4.09 -7.79 -15.04
N HIS A 133 3.04 -7.38 -14.38
CA HIS A 133 1.76 -8.08 -14.36
C HIS A 133 0.60 -7.20 -14.86
N MET A 134 0.59 -5.93 -14.46
CA MET A 134 -0.49 -4.98 -14.74
C MET A 134 0.08 -3.59 -15.06
N SER A 135 -0.41 -2.96 -16.12
CA SER A 135 0.02 -1.60 -16.47
C SER A 135 -0.51 -0.57 -15.47
N LEU A 136 0.32 0.41 -15.15
CA LEU A 136 -0.03 1.60 -14.38
C LEU A 136 -0.32 2.78 -15.31
N THR A 137 -1.18 3.70 -14.90
CA THR A 137 -1.25 5.04 -15.51
C THR A 137 -0.03 5.86 -15.08
N ASP A 138 0.23 6.97 -15.78
CA ASP A 138 1.35 7.86 -15.44
C ASP A 138 1.19 8.43 -14.02
N GLU A 139 -0.05 8.81 -13.64
CA GLU A 139 -0.34 9.32 -12.30
C GLU A 139 -0.13 8.26 -11.21
N GLU A 140 -0.56 7.03 -11.46
CA GLU A 140 -0.33 5.90 -10.53
C GLU A 140 1.16 5.61 -10.39
N ALA A 141 1.88 5.55 -11.52
CA ALA A 141 3.32 5.33 -11.52
C ALA A 141 4.08 6.44 -10.78
N LEU A 142 3.72 7.72 -11.00
CA LEU A 142 4.31 8.86 -10.29
C LEU A 142 3.99 8.81 -8.79
N ALA A 143 2.75 8.54 -8.41
CA ALA A 143 2.35 8.48 -7.01
C ALA A 143 3.09 7.36 -6.28
N ILE A 144 3.11 6.14 -6.81
CA ILE A 144 3.81 4.99 -6.23
C ILE A 144 5.32 5.24 -6.23
N ARG A 145 5.90 5.76 -7.33
CA ARG A 145 7.34 6.05 -7.40
C ARG A 145 7.80 7.00 -6.30
N TRP A 146 7.00 8.01 -5.98
CA TRP A 146 7.40 9.08 -5.10
C TRP A 146 6.70 9.07 -3.73
N HIS A 147 6.03 7.95 -3.34
CA HIS A 147 5.32 7.86 -2.06
C HIS A 147 6.21 8.11 -0.84
N MET A 148 7.51 7.77 -0.91
CA MET A 148 8.47 8.05 0.15
C MET A 148 8.75 9.56 0.35
N GLY A 149 8.36 10.42 -0.60
CA GLY A 149 8.56 11.87 -0.50
C GLY A 149 10.00 12.25 -0.24
N ALA A 150 10.25 13.09 0.76
CA ALA A 150 11.58 13.56 1.13
C ALA A 150 12.49 12.46 1.73
N TYR A 151 11.96 11.30 2.07
CA TYR A 151 12.76 10.15 2.52
C TYR A 151 13.35 9.34 1.37
N ASP A 152 12.93 9.61 0.13
CA ASP A 152 13.43 8.93 -1.07
C ASP A 152 14.90 9.20 -1.32
N GLU A 153 15.67 8.16 -1.66
CA GLU A 153 17.13 8.26 -1.83
C GLU A 153 17.51 9.15 -3.01
N ALA A 154 16.77 9.12 -4.12
CA ALA A 154 17.04 9.97 -5.27
C ALA A 154 16.81 11.44 -4.93
N TYR A 155 15.75 11.77 -4.18
CA TYR A 155 15.51 13.12 -3.68
C TYR A 155 16.66 13.58 -2.74
N ARG A 156 17.03 12.75 -1.78
CA ARG A 156 18.18 13.03 -0.87
C ARG A 156 19.49 13.15 -1.61
N GLY A 157 19.64 12.46 -2.74
CA GLY A 157 20.75 12.60 -3.69
C GLY A 157 20.71 13.85 -4.57
N GLY A 158 19.70 14.72 -4.40
CA GLY A 158 19.58 16.00 -5.10
C GLY A 158 18.72 15.99 -6.36
N SER A 159 17.96 14.90 -6.63
CA SER A 159 17.01 14.88 -7.74
C SER A 159 15.88 15.90 -7.54
N ARG A 160 15.54 16.65 -8.58
CA ARG A 160 14.38 17.57 -8.59
C ARG A 160 13.09 16.93 -9.03
N ALA A 161 13.12 15.67 -9.48
CA ALA A 161 11.99 15.01 -10.09
C ALA A 161 10.79 14.81 -9.14
N LEU A 162 11.02 14.73 -7.81
CA LEU A 162 9.93 14.73 -6.83
C LEU A 162 9.10 16.02 -6.90
N GLY A 163 9.74 17.18 -6.91
CA GLY A 163 9.05 18.47 -7.00
C GLY A 163 8.26 18.59 -8.31
N GLU A 164 8.87 18.20 -9.43
CA GLU A 164 8.21 18.18 -10.72
C GLU A 164 7.01 17.22 -10.77
N ALA A 165 7.12 16.05 -10.13
CA ALA A 165 6.03 15.09 -10.03
C ALA A 165 4.86 15.64 -9.18
N GLN A 166 5.15 16.31 -8.06
CA GLN A 166 4.14 16.94 -7.20
C GLN A 166 3.40 18.08 -7.91
N GLU A 167 4.09 18.88 -8.72
CA GLU A 167 3.46 19.94 -9.53
C GLU A 167 2.51 19.38 -10.59
N ARG A 168 2.83 18.21 -11.16
CA ARG A 168 2.04 17.58 -12.23
C ARG A 168 0.89 16.74 -11.70
N CYS A 169 1.07 16.08 -10.57
CA CYS A 169 0.15 15.06 -10.06
C CYS A 169 -0.08 15.21 -8.56
N ALA A 170 -1.27 15.71 -8.17
CA ALA A 170 -1.63 15.87 -6.77
C ALA A 170 -1.66 14.55 -5.99
N LEU A 171 -1.85 13.41 -6.69
CA LEU A 171 -1.87 12.09 -6.09
C LEU A 171 -0.52 11.71 -5.45
N VAL A 172 0.60 12.25 -5.96
CA VAL A 172 1.95 12.06 -5.37
C VAL A 172 1.98 12.54 -3.93
N MET A 173 1.45 13.75 -3.68
CA MET A 173 1.39 14.30 -2.33
C MET A 173 0.34 13.60 -1.48
N ALA A 174 -0.84 13.31 -2.05
CA ALA A 174 -1.94 12.66 -1.35
C ALA A 174 -1.54 11.27 -0.83
N LEU A 175 -0.90 10.45 -1.67
CA LEU A 175 -0.43 9.12 -1.28
C LEU A 175 0.67 9.20 -0.20
N HIS A 176 1.66 10.09 -0.38
CA HIS A 176 2.69 10.30 0.64
C HIS A 176 2.10 10.69 2.00
N GLN A 177 1.14 11.60 2.02
CA GLN A 177 0.48 12.02 3.27
C GLN A 177 -0.38 10.92 3.88
N ALA A 178 -1.06 10.11 3.05
CA ALA A 178 -1.85 8.97 3.51
C ALA A 178 -0.95 7.92 4.19
N ASP A 179 0.18 7.57 3.57
CA ASP A 179 1.20 6.67 4.12
C ASP A 179 1.76 7.19 5.45
N MET A 180 2.14 8.48 5.52
CA MET A 180 2.62 9.09 6.75
C MET A 180 1.58 9.08 7.88
N ARG A 181 0.29 9.34 7.57
CA ARG A 181 -0.81 9.29 8.54
C ARG A 181 -1.06 7.86 9.03
N ALA A 182 -1.09 6.88 8.12
CA ALA A 182 -1.23 5.47 8.46
C ALA A 182 -0.10 5.02 9.40
N THR A 183 1.15 5.27 9.01
CA THR A 183 2.35 4.99 9.81
C THR A 183 2.27 5.58 11.22
N GLN A 184 1.84 6.84 11.36
CA GLN A 184 1.72 7.48 12.67
C GLN A 184 0.63 6.87 13.52
N GLN A 185 -0.52 6.53 12.94
CA GLN A 185 -1.61 5.87 13.67
C GLN A 185 -1.21 4.48 14.15
N GLU A 186 -0.49 3.72 13.32
CA GLU A 186 0.03 2.40 13.66
C GLU A 186 1.00 2.48 14.83
N LYS A 187 1.96 3.40 14.79
CA LYS A 187 2.89 3.64 15.91
C LYS A 187 2.15 3.95 17.22
N LEU A 188 1.13 4.81 17.17
CA LEU A 188 0.34 5.13 18.36
C LEU A 188 -0.41 3.91 18.92
N ARG A 189 -0.95 3.04 18.05
CA ARG A 189 -1.63 1.80 18.45
C ARG A 189 -0.66 0.78 19.05
N GLU A 190 0.56 0.73 18.53
CA GLU A 190 1.62 -0.18 18.96
C GLU A 190 2.44 0.36 20.16
N GLY A 191 2.18 1.59 20.62
CA GLY A 191 2.87 2.22 21.74
C GLY A 191 4.30 2.66 21.43
N LEU A 192 4.58 3.00 20.16
CA LEU A 192 5.89 3.41 19.64
C LEU A 192 6.02 4.94 19.53
#